data_64e92280041946de355ef89d1c230afd
#
_entry.id   64e92280041946de355ef89d1c230afd
#
_cell.length_a   1.000
_cell.length_b   1.000
_cell.length_c   1.000
_cell.angle_alpha   90.00
_cell.angle_beta   90.00
_cell.angle_gamma   90.00
#
_symmetry.space_group_name_H-M   'P 1'
#
loop_
_entity.id
_entity.type
_entity.pdbx_description
1 polymer ?
#
loop_
_entity_poly.entity_id
_entity_poly.type
_entity_poly.pdbx_seq_one_letter_code
_entity_poly.pdbx_strand_id
1 'polypeptide(L)'
;VDEFQNLMSDATFKGKTDMEFLSLIDNHCSNIVYMSATPVPAVYLDSVQQFKGLKYYMLEWDPNILDTPNIKEVQMKSPNNTLKICTRMIEDYRRLGYFEKKLYNGQMCYAREICIFLNEVKTISQIIGENNLQPSEVTILVSENNKHAKDLEKKGFKIGGLCTNPQRPINKPFTFCTKSSFEGTDFYSTNAVTAIFLDGSVDCQ
;
A
#
# COMPACT_ATOMS: atom_id res chain seq x y z
N VAL A 1 14.12 18.00 2.37
CA VAL A 1 12.86 17.39 2.83
C VAL A 1 12.57 16.23 1.89
N ASP A 2 12.67 15.02 2.42
CA ASP A 2 12.35 13.80 1.69
C ASP A 2 10.86 13.46 1.86
N GLU A 3 10.27 12.78 0.85
CA GLU A 3 8.85 12.39 0.82
C GLU A 3 7.90 13.59 1.07
N PHE A 4 8.21 14.75 0.47
CA PHE A 4 7.47 15.98 0.74
C PHE A 4 5.99 15.92 0.32
N GLN A 5 5.60 15.00 -0.57
CA GLN A 5 4.20 14.79 -0.93
C GLN A 5 3.33 14.43 0.28
N ASN A 6 3.92 13.87 1.36
CA ASN A 6 3.21 13.55 2.60
C ASN A 6 2.70 14.81 3.31
N LEU A 7 3.40 15.95 3.16
CA LEU A 7 2.93 17.24 3.67
C LEU A 7 1.62 17.69 3.00
N MET A 8 1.34 17.18 1.80
CA MET A 8 0.13 17.52 1.03
C MET A 8 -0.97 16.47 1.24
N SER A 9 -0.63 15.19 1.33
CA SER A 9 -1.59 14.10 1.49
C SER A 9 -2.22 14.04 2.88
N ASP A 10 -1.48 14.45 3.92
CA ASP A 10 -1.93 14.44 5.32
C ASP A 10 -2.59 15.75 5.79
N ALA A 11 -2.80 16.70 4.87
CA ALA A 11 -3.33 18.04 5.17
C ALA A 11 -4.65 18.03 5.95
N THR A 12 -5.48 17.01 5.81
CA THR A 12 -6.72 16.85 6.56
C THR A 12 -6.51 16.50 8.05
N PHE A 13 -5.38 15.85 8.39
CA PHE A 13 -5.08 15.41 9.76
C PHE A 13 -4.02 16.26 10.44
N LYS A 14 -3.05 16.76 9.68
CA LYS A 14 -1.86 17.44 10.20
C LYS A 14 -1.63 18.82 9.58
N GLY A 15 -2.56 19.33 8.78
CA GLY A 15 -2.36 20.53 7.98
C GLY A 15 -1.79 21.74 8.73
N LYS A 16 -2.19 21.93 10.00
CA LYS A 16 -1.59 22.99 10.83
C LYS A 16 -0.13 22.73 11.14
N THR A 17 0.22 21.52 11.55
CA THR A 17 1.60 21.10 11.87
C THR A 17 2.49 21.16 10.63
N ASP A 18 1.97 20.72 9.48
CA ASP A 18 2.70 20.72 8.23
C ASP A 18 2.96 22.15 7.73
N MET A 19 1.99 23.04 7.86
CA MET A 19 2.17 24.48 7.54
C MET A 19 3.14 25.18 8.52
N GLU A 20 3.10 24.85 9.80
CA GLU A 20 4.07 25.35 10.79
C GLU A 20 5.48 24.84 10.46
N PHE A 21 5.62 23.57 10.07
CA PHE A 21 6.89 22.98 9.64
C PHE A 21 7.46 23.67 8.39
N LEU A 22 6.65 23.87 7.33
CA LEU A 22 7.05 24.59 6.13
C LEU A 22 7.48 26.03 6.44
N SER A 23 6.74 26.73 7.28
CA SER A 23 7.07 28.09 7.72
C SER A 23 8.38 28.13 8.51
N LEU A 24 8.61 27.11 9.37
CA LEU A 24 9.86 27.01 10.13
C LEU A 24 11.07 26.79 9.21
N ILE A 25 10.92 25.94 8.21
CA ILE A 25 11.97 25.70 7.21
C ILE A 25 12.29 26.96 6.43
N ASP A 26 11.28 27.68 5.92
CA ASP A 26 11.46 28.92 5.17
C ASP A 26 12.17 30.00 6.00
N ASN A 27 11.88 30.08 7.29
CA ASN A 27 12.49 31.08 8.16
C ASN A 27 13.90 30.75 8.60
N HIS A 28 14.30 29.49 8.61
CA HIS A 28 15.58 29.06 9.19
C HIS A 28 16.54 28.39 8.20
N CYS A 29 16.08 28.03 7.01
CA CYS A 29 16.90 27.35 6.01
C CYS A 29 17.07 28.23 4.75
N SER A 30 18.31 28.49 4.35
CA SER A 30 18.62 29.27 3.14
C SER A 30 18.60 28.45 1.85
N ASN A 31 18.79 27.13 1.96
CA ASN A 31 18.80 26.21 0.83
C ASN A 31 17.92 25.00 1.16
N ILE A 32 16.83 24.87 0.43
CA ILE A 32 15.86 23.79 0.66
C ILE A 32 15.72 22.99 -0.64
N VAL A 33 15.80 21.66 -0.51
CA VAL A 33 15.49 20.73 -1.59
C VAL A 33 14.35 19.83 -1.10
N TYR A 34 13.27 19.81 -1.87
CA TYR A 34 12.15 18.90 -1.67
C TYR A 34 12.29 17.73 -2.62
N MET A 35 12.22 16.51 -2.12
CA MET A 35 12.37 15.28 -2.89
C MET A 35 11.15 14.39 -2.70
N SER A 36 10.76 13.69 -3.75
CA SER A 36 9.70 12.68 -3.71
C SER A 36 9.95 11.65 -4.80
N ALA A 37 9.76 10.38 -4.48
CA ALA A 37 9.69 9.31 -5.46
C ALA A 37 8.33 9.27 -6.19
N THR A 38 7.31 9.93 -5.63
CA THR A 38 5.97 10.02 -6.21
C THR A 38 5.79 11.38 -6.87
N PRO A 39 5.56 11.45 -8.20
CA PRO A 39 5.34 12.72 -8.88
C PRO A 39 4.16 13.50 -8.29
N VAL A 40 4.38 14.75 -7.95
CA VAL A 40 3.33 15.67 -7.49
C VAL A 40 2.91 16.55 -8.66
N PRO A 41 1.63 16.56 -9.07
CA PRO A 41 1.16 17.41 -10.16
C PRO A 41 1.42 18.90 -9.89
N ALA A 42 1.84 19.64 -10.91
CA ALA A 42 2.21 21.06 -10.81
C ALA A 42 1.10 21.91 -10.18
N VAL A 43 -0.16 21.61 -10.44
CA VAL A 43 -1.32 22.33 -9.87
C VAL A 43 -1.30 22.33 -8.34
N TYR A 44 -0.82 21.25 -7.71
CA TYR A 44 -0.70 21.19 -6.25
C TYR A 44 0.53 21.97 -5.77
N LEU A 45 1.64 21.90 -6.48
CA LEU A 45 2.85 22.67 -6.14
C LEU A 45 2.57 24.17 -6.21
N ASP A 46 1.84 24.64 -7.22
CA ASP A 46 1.46 26.03 -7.36
C ASP A 46 0.46 26.53 -6.31
N SER A 47 -0.25 25.62 -5.66
CA SER A 47 -1.21 25.96 -4.61
C SER A 47 -0.55 26.27 -3.26
N VAL A 48 0.67 25.80 -3.02
CA VAL A 48 1.40 26.02 -1.77
C VAL A 48 2.43 27.12 -1.95
N GLN A 49 2.31 28.20 -1.15
CA GLN A 49 3.14 29.40 -1.29
C GLN A 49 4.65 29.10 -1.25
N GLN A 50 5.07 28.16 -0.42
CA GLN A 50 6.45 27.75 -0.23
C GLN A 50 7.06 27.06 -1.46
N PHE A 51 6.23 26.52 -2.34
CA PHE A 51 6.69 25.85 -3.57
C PHE A 51 6.68 26.76 -4.80
N LYS A 52 6.03 27.92 -4.71
CA LYS A 52 5.96 28.88 -5.82
C LYS A 52 7.34 29.35 -6.25
N GLY A 53 7.61 29.22 -7.54
CA GLY A 53 8.87 29.68 -8.12
C GLY A 53 10.08 28.78 -7.88
N LEU A 54 9.91 27.66 -7.20
CA LEU A 54 10.97 26.65 -7.10
C LEU A 54 11.22 25.99 -8.47
N LYS A 55 12.47 25.68 -8.73
CA LYS A 55 12.82 24.89 -9.91
C LYS A 55 12.40 23.45 -9.68
N TYR A 56 11.65 22.90 -10.61
CA TYR A 56 11.21 21.51 -10.59
C TYR A 56 12.08 20.67 -11.54
N TYR A 57 12.57 19.55 -11.04
CA TYR A 57 13.33 18.56 -11.81
C TYR A 57 12.63 17.21 -11.67
N MET A 58 12.26 16.60 -12.79
CA MET A 58 11.75 15.23 -12.83
C MET A 58 12.86 14.33 -13.37
N LEU A 59 13.19 13.31 -12.57
CA LEU A 59 14.15 12.27 -12.95
C LEU A 59 13.34 11.02 -13.29
N GLU A 60 13.43 10.61 -14.56
CA GLU A 60 12.75 9.41 -15.04
C GLU A 60 13.77 8.35 -15.41
N TRP A 61 13.48 7.11 -15.05
CA TRP A 61 14.25 5.99 -15.54
C TRP A 61 13.89 5.70 -17.00
N ASP A 62 14.85 5.16 -17.76
CA ASP A 62 14.58 4.66 -19.11
C ASP A 62 13.48 3.60 -19.04
N PRO A 63 12.35 3.75 -19.74
CA PRO A 63 11.25 2.78 -19.73
C PRO A 63 11.67 1.36 -20.15
N ASN A 64 12.78 1.24 -20.88
CA ASN A 64 13.30 -0.08 -21.28
C ASN A 64 14.01 -0.82 -20.14
N ILE A 65 14.33 -0.15 -19.04
CA ILE A 65 15.00 -0.73 -17.86
C ILE A 65 13.97 -1.08 -16.78
N LEU A 66 12.78 -0.47 -16.85
CA LEU A 66 11.73 -0.68 -15.85
C LEU A 66 10.85 -1.87 -16.21
N ASP A 67 10.77 -2.84 -15.31
CA ASP A 67 9.71 -3.84 -15.34
C ASP A 67 8.37 -3.18 -14.97
N THR A 68 7.59 -2.85 -15.99
CA THR A 68 6.26 -2.26 -15.77
C THR A 68 5.31 -3.30 -15.16
N PRO A 69 4.64 -2.98 -14.05
CA PRO A 69 3.69 -3.92 -13.44
C PRO A 69 2.50 -4.17 -14.38
N ASN A 70 2.07 -5.42 -14.44
CA ASN A 70 0.87 -5.80 -15.17
C ASN A 70 -0.37 -5.50 -14.32
N ILE A 71 -0.97 -4.32 -14.53
CA ILE A 71 -2.13 -3.85 -13.76
C ILE A 71 -3.43 -4.22 -14.49
N LYS A 72 -4.34 -4.88 -13.77
CA LYS A 72 -5.71 -5.12 -14.22
C LYS A 72 -6.69 -4.44 -13.28
N GLU A 73 -7.39 -3.45 -13.78
CA GLU A 73 -8.47 -2.79 -13.07
C GLU A 73 -9.77 -3.60 -13.20
N VAL A 74 -10.50 -3.73 -12.09
CA VAL A 74 -11.81 -4.38 -12.04
C VAL A 74 -12.76 -3.52 -11.22
N GLN A 75 -13.80 -3.00 -11.86
CA GLN A 75 -14.83 -2.25 -11.14
C GLN A 75 -15.75 -3.18 -10.36
N MET A 76 -15.90 -2.91 -9.08
CA MET A 76 -16.82 -3.63 -8.20
C MET A 76 -18.15 -2.91 -8.10
N LYS A 77 -19.26 -3.67 -8.26
CA LYS A 77 -20.63 -3.13 -8.19
C LYS A 77 -21.09 -2.78 -6.75
N SER A 78 -20.39 -3.24 -5.74
CA SER A 78 -20.73 -3.04 -4.33
C SER A 78 -19.52 -3.24 -3.42
N PRO A 79 -19.35 -2.45 -2.35
CA PRO A 79 -18.31 -2.65 -1.32
C PRO A 79 -18.35 -4.05 -0.68
N ASN A 80 -19.52 -4.65 -0.54
CA ASN A 80 -19.70 -6.00 -0.01
C ASN A 80 -19.05 -7.09 -0.89
N ASN A 81 -18.63 -6.76 -2.10
CA ASN A 81 -17.94 -7.69 -2.98
C ASN A 81 -16.48 -7.93 -2.55
N THR A 82 -15.86 -7.01 -1.81
CA THR A 82 -14.48 -7.17 -1.30
C THR A 82 -14.32 -8.48 -0.54
N LEU A 83 -15.19 -8.73 0.44
CA LEU A 83 -15.15 -9.95 1.24
C LEU A 83 -15.30 -11.20 0.36
N LYS A 84 -16.29 -11.20 -0.54
CA LYS A 84 -16.53 -12.32 -1.47
C LYS A 84 -15.34 -12.58 -2.40
N ILE A 85 -14.72 -11.53 -2.92
CA ILE A 85 -13.57 -11.65 -3.81
C ILE A 85 -12.37 -12.21 -3.04
N CYS A 86 -12.07 -11.68 -1.85
CA CYS A 86 -11.00 -12.20 -1.02
C CYS A 86 -11.23 -13.67 -0.62
N THR A 87 -12.45 -14.02 -0.22
CA THR A 87 -12.80 -15.42 0.08
C THR A 87 -12.53 -16.32 -1.12
N ARG A 88 -12.98 -15.93 -2.31
CA ARG A 88 -12.74 -16.71 -3.52
C ARG A 88 -11.24 -16.85 -3.84
N MET A 89 -10.45 -15.79 -3.67
CA MET A 89 -9.01 -15.85 -3.87
C MET A 89 -8.34 -16.83 -2.90
N ILE A 90 -8.79 -16.86 -1.64
CA ILE A 90 -8.30 -17.79 -0.61
C ILE A 90 -8.69 -19.23 -0.95
N GLU A 91 -9.95 -19.47 -1.35
CA GLU A 91 -10.43 -20.78 -1.77
C GLU A 91 -9.66 -21.30 -2.99
N ASP A 92 -9.44 -20.46 -4.00
CA ASP A 92 -8.67 -20.82 -5.19
C ASP A 92 -7.22 -21.17 -4.82
N TYR A 93 -6.58 -20.39 -3.93
CA TYR A 93 -5.26 -20.71 -3.42
C TYR A 93 -5.23 -22.05 -2.69
N ARG A 94 -6.19 -22.31 -1.81
CA ARG A 94 -6.26 -23.59 -1.06
C ARG A 94 -6.45 -24.79 -1.99
N ARG A 95 -7.19 -24.61 -3.07
CA ARG A 95 -7.42 -25.64 -4.07
C ARG A 95 -6.20 -25.91 -4.96
N LEU A 96 -5.47 -24.85 -5.35
CA LEU A 96 -4.40 -24.92 -6.34
C LEU A 96 -2.99 -24.88 -5.72
N GLY A 97 -2.82 -24.28 -4.55
CA GLY A 97 -1.52 -24.01 -3.94
C GLY A 97 -0.80 -22.78 -4.51
N TYR A 98 -1.47 -22.03 -5.39
CA TYR A 98 -0.94 -20.81 -6.03
C TYR A 98 -2.07 -19.94 -6.53
N PHE A 99 -1.73 -18.68 -6.84
CA PHE A 99 -2.58 -17.74 -7.57
C PHE A 99 -2.20 -17.77 -9.05
N GLU A 100 -3.18 -17.99 -9.91
CA GLU A 100 -2.98 -18.03 -11.35
C GLU A 100 -3.39 -16.70 -11.97
N LYS A 101 -2.52 -16.13 -12.82
CA LYS A 101 -2.80 -14.90 -13.54
C LYS A 101 -2.25 -14.95 -14.96
N LYS A 102 -3.09 -14.60 -15.93
CA LYS A 102 -2.68 -14.43 -17.31
C LYS A 102 -2.13 -13.02 -17.52
N LEU A 103 -0.90 -12.92 -17.98
CA LEU A 103 -0.25 -11.66 -18.34
C LEU A 103 -0.76 -11.12 -19.68
N TYR A 104 -0.47 -9.85 -20.00
CA TYR A 104 -0.86 -9.25 -21.28
C TYR A 104 -0.26 -9.96 -22.50
N ASN A 105 0.94 -10.48 -22.37
CA ASN A 105 1.59 -11.28 -23.43
C ASN A 105 1.01 -12.69 -23.59
N GLY A 106 -0.02 -13.04 -22.83
CA GLY A 106 -0.66 -14.36 -22.84
C GLY A 106 0.01 -15.41 -21.97
N GLN A 107 1.16 -15.12 -21.39
CA GLN A 107 1.89 -16.02 -20.50
C GLN A 107 1.13 -16.20 -19.18
N MET A 108 1.14 -17.40 -18.62
CA MET A 108 0.59 -17.68 -17.29
C MET A 108 1.65 -17.42 -16.22
N CYS A 109 1.26 -16.69 -15.20
CA CYS A 109 2.05 -16.45 -13.99
C CYS A 109 1.41 -17.18 -12.82
N TYR A 110 2.22 -17.83 -12.01
CA TYR A 110 1.79 -18.60 -10.84
C TYR A 110 2.48 -18.03 -9.60
N ALA A 111 1.75 -17.35 -8.76
CA ALA A 111 2.26 -16.73 -7.54
C ALA A 111 1.88 -17.55 -6.31
N ARG A 112 2.81 -17.68 -5.35
CA ARG A 112 2.57 -18.37 -4.08
C ARG A 112 2.21 -17.43 -2.93
N GLU A 113 2.32 -16.15 -3.17
CA GLU A 113 2.09 -15.10 -2.20
C GLU A 113 1.15 -14.06 -2.78
N ILE A 114 0.28 -13.52 -1.93
CA ILE A 114 -0.55 -12.39 -2.31
C ILE A 114 -0.48 -11.31 -1.23
N CYS A 115 -0.26 -10.07 -1.67
CA CYS A 115 -0.38 -8.88 -0.85
C CYS A 115 -1.72 -8.20 -1.12
N ILE A 116 -2.56 -8.08 -0.11
CA ILE A 116 -3.93 -7.57 -0.19
C ILE A 116 -4.02 -6.26 0.58
N PHE A 117 -4.19 -5.16 -0.15
CA PHE A 117 -4.37 -3.83 0.41
C PHE A 117 -5.85 -3.52 0.61
N LEU A 118 -6.22 -3.27 1.87
CA LEU A 118 -7.58 -2.96 2.30
C LEU A 118 -7.54 -1.78 3.27
N ASN A 119 -8.45 -0.82 3.16
CA ASN A 119 -8.45 0.34 4.04
C ASN A 119 -9.04 0.08 5.45
N GLU A 120 -9.63 -1.09 5.70
CA GLU A 120 -10.37 -1.34 6.92
C GLU A 120 -9.90 -2.61 7.64
N VAL A 121 -9.33 -2.46 8.84
CA VAL A 121 -8.87 -3.59 9.68
C VAL A 121 -10.03 -4.52 10.07
N LYS A 122 -11.25 -3.97 10.22
CA LYS A 122 -12.45 -4.78 10.50
C LYS A 122 -12.72 -5.78 9.38
N THR A 123 -12.64 -5.33 8.12
CA THR A 123 -12.80 -6.20 6.94
C THR A 123 -11.70 -7.26 6.88
N ILE A 124 -10.44 -6.91 7.20
CA ILE A 124 -9.36 -7.89 7.32
C ILE A 124 -9.70 -8.96 8.36
N SER A 125 -10.15 -8.54 9.54
CA SER A 125 -10.54 -9.46 10.61
C SER A 125 -11.69 -10.38 10.21
N GLN A 126 -12.68 -9.87 9.45
CA GLN A 126 -13.77 -10.68 8.91
C GLN A 126 -13.27 -11.72 7.90
N ILE A 127 -12.43 -11.32 6.95
CA ILE A 127 -11.84 -12.23 5.95
C ILE A 127 -11.08 -13.36 6.64
N ILE A 128 -10.25 -13.03 7.62
CA ILE A 128 -9.48 -14.01 8.39
C ILE A 128 -10.43 -14.98 9.10
N GLY A 129 -11.46 -14.46 9.78
CA GLY A 129 -12.40 -15.27 10.55
C GLY A 129 -13.28 -16.16 9.67
N GLU A 130 -13.91 -15.61 8.63
CA GLU A 130 -14.82 -16.37 7.75
C GLU A 130 -14.10 -17.46 6.96
N ASN A 131 -12.82 -17.24 6.64
CA ASN A 131 -12.01 -18.22 5.93
C ASN A 131 -11.19 -19.12 6.85
N ASN A 132 -11.33 -19.01 8.18
CA ASN A 132 -10.57 -19.79 9.16
C ASN A 132 -9.05 -19.78 8.87
N LEU A 133 -8.49 -18.60 8.50
CA LEU A 133 -7.07 -18.47 8.24
C LEU A 133 -6.28 -18.63 9.54
N GLN A 134 -5.15 -19.31 9.45
CA GLN A 134 -4.28 -19.56 10.60
C GLN A 134 -3.15 -18.53 10.71
N PRO A 135 -2.62 -18.28 11.91
CA PRO A 135 -1.48 -17.38 12.09
C PRO A 135 -0.25 -17.75 11.24
N SER A 136 -0.09 -19.02 10.88
CA SER A 136 0.98 -19.48 9.98
C SER A 136 0.78 -19.10 8.52
N GLU A 137 -0.44 -18.78 8.12
CA GLU A 137 -0.79 -18.43 6.73
C GLU A 137 -0.79 -16.91 6.47
N VAL A 138 -0.84 -16.08 7.53
CA VAL A 138 -1.17 -14.65 7.42
C VAL A 138 -0.10 -13.76 8.03
N THR A 139 0.31 -12.74 7.29
CA THR A 139 1.02 -11.55 7.78
C THR A 139 0.05 -10.37 7.79
N ILE A 140 0.06 -9.55 8.85
CA ILE A 140 -0.88 -8.44 9.03
C ILE A 140 -0.08 -7.16 9.27
N LEU A 141 -0.25 -6.18 8.38
CA LEU A 141 0.44 -4.88 8.44
C LEU A 141 -0.60 -3.78 8.60
N VAL A 142 -0.88 -3.46 9.84
CA VAL A 142 -1.87 -2.45 10.24
C VAL A 142 -1.36 -1.69 11.45
N SER A 143 -1.99 -0.56 11.77
CA SER A 143 -1.65 0.18 12.98
C SER A 143 -1.97 -0.65 14.24
N GLU A 144 -0.98 -0.80 15.13
CA GLU A 144 -1.09 -1.53 16.40
C GLU A 144 -2.15 -0.94 17.35
N ASN A 145 -2.43 0.35 17.22
CA ASN A 145 -3.43 1.03 18.05
C ASN A 145 -4.88 0.71 17.68
N ASN A 146 -5.11 -0.03 16.60
CA ASN A 146 -6.44 -0.39 16.14
C ASN A 146 -7.06 -1.49 17.03
N LYS A 147 -8.33 -1.31 17.42
CA LYS A 147 -9.07 -2.29 18.25
C LYS A 147 -9.11 -3.69 17.61
N HIS A 148 -9.40 -3.77 16.33
CA HIS A 148 -9.50 -5.05 15.63
C HIS A 148 -8.13 -5.72 15.46
N ALA A 149 -7.03 -4.95 15.37
CA ALA A 149 -5.68 -5.50 15.40
C ALA A 149 -5.39 -6.19 16.73
N LYS A 150 -5.72 -5.53 17.86
CA LYS A 150 -5.59 -6.10 19.21
C LYS A 150 -6.42 -7.39 19.40
N ASP A 151 -7.59 -7.46 18.79
CA ASP A 151 -8.43 -8.66 18.85
C ASP A 151 -7.84 -9.80 18.02
N LEU A 152 -7.16 -9.51 16.91
CA LEU A 152 -6.39 -10.50 16.13
C LEU A 152 -5.18 -11.00 16.91
N GLU A 153 -4.45 -10.11 17.60
CA GLU A 153 -3.34 -10.51 18.48
C GLU A 153 -3.77 -11.48 19.58
N LYS A 154 -4.92 -11.23 20.23
CA LYS A 154 -5.50 -12.16 21.21
C LYS A 154 -5.82 -13.55 20.63
N LYS A 155 -6.06 -13.62 19.32
CA LYS A 155 -6.26 -14.89 18.59
C LYS A 155 -4.95 -15.52 18.10
N GLY A 156 -3.80 -14.98 18.49
CA GLY A 156 -2.48 -15.51 18.16
C GLY A 156 -1.89 -14.99 16.84
N PHE A 157 -2.54 -14.02 16.18
CA PHE A 157 -1.95 -13.37 15.02
C PHE A 157 -0.91 -12.35 15.44
N LYS A 158 0.20 -12.28 14.70
CA LYS A 158 1.24 -11.28 14.92
C LYS A 158 1.00 -10.09 13.97
N ILE A 159 0.96 -8.89 14.53
CA ILE A 159 0.97 -7.66 13.75
C ILE A 159 2.42 -7.35 13.35
N GLY A 160 2.64 -6.98 12.10
CA GLY A 160 3.97 -6.82 11.52
C GLY A 160 4.59 -8.14 11.07
N GLY A 161 5.92 -8.16 10.92
CA GLY A 161 6.67 -9.38 10.60
C GLY A 161 6.82 -9.66 9.11
N LEU A 162 6.93 -8.59 8.29
CA LEU A 162 7.41 -8.72 6.92
C LEU A 162 8.81 -9.30 6.85
N CYS A 163 9.07 -9.97 5.74
CA CYS A 163 10.43 -10.38 5.41
C CYS A 163 11.29 -9.14 5.13
N THR A 164 12.41 -9.03 5.84
CA THR A 164 13.39 -7.94 5.69
C THR A 164 14.62 -8.35 4.90
N ASN A 165 14.70 -9.59 4.43
CA ASN A 165 15.84 -10.08 3.67
C ASN A 165 15.52 -10.16 2.17
N PRO A 166 16.01 -9.21 1.34
CA PRO A 166 15.75 -9.19 -0.09
C PRO A 166 16.35 -10.35 -0.87
N GLN A 167 17.44 -10.96 -0.36
CA GLN A 167 18.12 -12.07 -1.05
C GLN A 167 17.40 -13.41 -0.84
N ARG A 168 16.68 -13.57 0.24
CA ARG A 168 15.93 -14.79 0.57
C ARG A 168 14.59 -14.45 1.18
N PRO A 169 13.67 -13.89 0.40
CA PRO A 169 12.36 -13.55 0.92
C PRO A 169 11.58 -14.83 1.23
N ILE A 170 11.13 -14.95 2.48
CA ILE A 170 10.25 -16.03 2.94
C ILE A 170 9.02 -15.35 3.54
N ASN A 171 7.91 -15.49 2.86
CA ASN A 171 6.65 -14.89 3.28
C ASN A 171 5.57 -15.96 3.47
N LYS A 172 4.54 -15.57 4.21
CA LYS A 172 3.31 -16.36 4.31
C LYS A 172 2.45 -16.15 3.06
N PRO A 173 1.53 -17.08 2.74
CA PRO A 173 0.70 -16.98 1.54
C PRO A 173 -0.10 -15.69 1.44
N PHE A 174 -0.59 -15.16 2.56
CA PHE A 174 -1.46 -13.99 2.59
C PHE A 174 -0.84 -12.87 3.43
N THR A 175 -0.66 -11.71 2.84
CA THR A 175 -0.27 -10.48 3.54
C THR A 175 -1.40 -9.47 3.41
N PHE A 176 -1.98 -9.04 4.52
CA PHE A 176 -3.01 -8.00 4.57
C PHE A 176 -2.41 -6.69 5.06
N CYS A 177 -2.70 -5.60 4.34
CA CYS A 177 -2.15 -4.27 4.61
C CYS A 177 -3.27 -3.22 4.63
N THR A 178 -3.07 -2.18 5.44
CA THR A 178 -3.89 -0.96 5.35
C THR A 178 -3.04 0.22 4.88
N LYS A 179 -3.66 1.38 4.71
CA LYS A 179 -2.99 2.63 4.27
C LYS A 179 -1.70 2.93 5.06
N SER A 180 -1.63 2.56 6.34
CA SER A 180 -0.43 2.76 7.17
C SER A 180 0.83 2.04 6.66
N SER A 181 0.68 1.12 5.73
CA SER A 181 1.78 0.34 5.13
C SER A 181 1.99 0.65 3.64
N PHE A 182 1.30 1.66 3.09
CA PHE A 182 1.44 2.02 1.67
C PHE A 182 2.73 2.79 1.40
N GLU A 183 3.23 3.50 2.40
CA GLU A 183 4.41 4.33 2.32
C GLU A 183 5.50 3.78 3.24
N GLY A 184 6.74 3.80 2.77
CA GLY A 184 7.91 3.41 3.55
C GLY A 184 8.01 1.93 3.93
N THR A 185 7.25 1.05 3.25
CA THR A 185 7.30 -0.39 3.51
C THR A 185 7.79 -1.13 2.27
N ASP A 186 8.92 -1.80 2.40
CA ASP A 186 9.46 -2.65 1.35
C ASP A 186 8.88 -4.06 1.44
N PHE A 187 8.31 -4.53 0.34
CA PHE A 187 7.76 -5.87 0.21
C PHE A 187 8.72 -6.74 -0.62
N TYR A 188 9.51 -7.54 0.04
CA TYR A 188 10.41 -8.47 -0.65
C TYR A 188 9.73 -9.79 -0.94
N SER A 189 9.58 -10.11 -2.22
CA SER A 189 9.08 -11.40 -2.69
C SER A 189 9.64 -11.71 -4.07
N THR A 190 9.84 -12.98 -4.35
CA THR A 190 10.21 -13.47 -5.69
C THR A 190 9.00 -13.98 -6.47
N ASN A 191 7.84 -14.11 -5.83
CA ASN A 191 6.68 -14.75 -6.43
C ASN A 191 5.37 -14.32 -5.77
N ALA A 192 5.05 -13.03 -5.84
CA ALA A 192 3.83 -12.46 -5.31
C ALA A 192 2.96 -11.79 -6.37
N VAL A 193 1.67 -11.75 -6.10
CA VAL A 193 0.71 -10.86 -6.75
C VAL A 193 0.19 -9.85 -5.73
N THR A 194 -0.27 -8.70 -6.22
CA THR A 194 -0.86 -7.66 -5.38
C THR A 194 -2.31 -7.44 -5.77
N ALA A 195 -3.19 -7.37 -4.78
CA ALA A 195 -4.58 -6.97 -4.94
C ALA A 195 -4.84 -5.70 -4.11
N ILE A 196 -5.30 -4.64 -4.77
CA ILE A 196 -5.62 -3.37 -4.12
C ILE A 196 -7.12 -3.15 -4.23
N PHE A 197 -7.78 -3.01 -3.07
CA PHE A 197 -9.20 -2.70 -2.98
C PHE A 197 -9.36 -1.24 -2.62
N LEU A 198 -9.82 -0.45 -3.58
CA LEU A 198 -10.09 0.97 -3.40
C LEU A 198 -11.58 1.15 -3.08
N ASP A 199 -11.86 1.92 -2.03
CA ASP A 199 -13.21 2.39 -1.75
C ASP A 199 -13.46 3.67 -2.55
N GLY A 200 -14.22 3.56 -3.63
CA GLY A 200 -14.57 4.69 -4.48
C GLY A 200 -15.52 5.71 -3.85
N SER A 201 -15.96 5.48 -2.59
CA SER A 201 -16.75 6.44 -1.82
C SER A 201 -15.86 7.47 -1.10
N VAL A 202 -14.58 7.20 -0.96
CA VAL A 202 -13.60 8.17 -0.48
C VAL A 202 -13.06 8.88 -1.70
N ASP A 203 -13.43 10.15 -1.87
CA ASP A 203 -12.82 11.01 -2.88
C ASP A 203 -11.30 10.90 -2.75
N CYS A 204 -10.66 10.31 -3.75
CA CYS A 204 -9.23 10.40 -3.94
C CYS A 204 -8.96 11.85 -4.37
N GLN A 205 -8.99 12.77 -3.42
CA GLN A 205 -8.53 14.13 -3.58
C GLN A 205 -7.05 14.20 -3.25
#